data_7097c35890b7e6f9e1d3d936fb1f6dc2
#
_entry.id   7097c35890b7e6f9e1d3d936fb1f6dc2
#
_cell.length_a   1.000
_cell.length_b   1.000
_cell.length_c   1.000
_cell.angle_alpha   90.00
_cell.angle_beta   90.00
_cell.angle_gamma   90.00
#
_symmetry.space_group_name_H-M   'P 1'
#
loop_
_entity.id
_entity.type
_entity.pdbx_description
1 polymer ?
#
loop_
_entity_poly.entity_id
_entity_poly.type
_entity_poly.pdbx_seq_one_letter_code
_entity_poly.pdbx_strand_id
1 'polypeptide(L)'
;MNIEDYKTYISAETMMGPNSIRILAELFDKYPLRLLPDDTILDLGCGTGLTSLVLAKETGARVFANDLWVSAEENGKRFSKWGVGEKITPVCEDANNLHFKNKQFRALISVDSYHYFAGSKGFFQEKILPFMNDNGVALIGIPGLKEEYAGCAKELLSDWIGEESHMFKSPECWKEIIGGSDRIELVKTWEMSCFSEAWDDWLATNNEFALGDKRYFEAIIKPYTCFVGIYIKLKSSC
;
A
#
# COMPACT_ATOMS: atom_id res chain seq x y z
N MET A 1 9.89 -7.32 12.03
CA MET A 1 10.39 -5.96 11.68
C MET A 1 10.25 -5.06 12.91
N ASN A 2 11.29 -4.26 13.25
CA ASN A 2 11.20 -3.29 14.35
C ASN A 2 11.02 -1.87 13.78
N ILE A 3 9.88 -1.23 14.05
CA ILE A 3 9.52 0.09 13.52
C ILE A 3 10.49 1.19 13.99
N GLU A 4 11.04 1.07 15.22
CA GLU A 4 11.97 2.05 15.78
C GLU A 4 13.24 2.22 14.93
N ASP A 5 13.67 1.18 14.19
CA ASP A 5 14.85 1.25 13.32
C ASP A 5 14.64 2.20 12.12
N TYR A 6 13.40 2.58 11.86
CA TYR A 6 13.00 3.48 10.76
C TYR A 6 12.60 4.87 11.23
N LYS A 7 12.57 5.14 12.52
CA LYS A 7 12.06 6.41 13.09
C LYS A 7 12.75 7.65 12.53
N THR A 8 14.05 7.56 12.21
CA THR A 8 14.83 8.68 11.65
C THR A 8 14.43 9.05 10.22
N TYR A 9 13.69 8.19 9.52
CA TYR A 9 13.20 8.42 8.16
C TYR A 9 11.77 8.99 8.14
N ILE A 10 11.05 8.91 9.27
CA ILE A 10 9.68 9.38 9.43
C ILE A 10 9.70 10.87 9.78
N SER A 11 9.07 11.69 8.95
CA SER A 11 8.96 13.13 9.15
C SER A 11 7.73 13.69 8.42
N ALA A 12 7.38 14.94 8.68
CA ALA A 12 6.32 15.63 7.94
C ALA A 12 6.58 15.72 6.42
N GLU A 13 7.85 15.64 5.99
CA GLU A 13 8.24 15.68 4.57
C GLU A 13 8.18 14.31 3.90
N THR A 14 8.29 13.24 4.66
CA THR A 14 8.33 11.87 4.13
C THR A 14 7.03 11.11 4.30
N MET A 15 6.16 11.51 5.21
CA MET A 15 4.82 10.98 5.33
C MET A 15 3.87 11.71 4.38
N MET A 16 3.01 10.97 3.69
CA MET A 16 1.97 11.47 2.79
C MET A 16 0.56 11.09 3.26
N GLY A 17 0.46 10.55 4.46
CA GLY A 17 -0.73 10.04 5.12
C GLY A 17 -0.35 9.31 6.40
N PRO A 18 -1.22 8.49 6.96
CA PRO A 18 -0.95 7.65 8.11
C PRO A 18 0.32 6.81 7.94
N ASN A 19 1.01 6.50 9.03
CA ASN A 19 2.33 5.88 8.98
C ASN A 19 2.34 4.55 8.20
N SER A 20 2.80 4.62 6.95
CA SER A 20 2.87 3.48 6.03
C SER A 20 3.78 2.35 6.53
N ILE A 21 4.77 2.65 7.38
CA ILE A 21 5.66 1.64 7.97
C ILE A 21 4.89 0.77 8.97
N ARG A 22 3.96 1.33 9.75
CA ARG A 22 3.10 0.55 10.65
C ARG A 22 2.16 -0.38 9.89
N ILE A 23 1.58 0.13 8.80
CA ILE A 23 0.71 -0.66 7.92
C ILE A 23 1.52 -1.82 7.32
N LEU A 24 2.71 -1.53 6.77
CA LEU A 24 3.59 -2.56 6.21
C LEU A 24 4.05 -3.57 7.28
N ALA A 25 4.31 -3.13 8.51
CA ALA A 25 4.68 -4.02 9.61
C ALA A 25 3.61 -5.05 9.90
N GLU A 26 2.34 -4.65 10.01
CA GLU A 26 1.25 -5.59 10.25
C GLU A 26 1.06 -6.56 9.07
N LEU A 27 1.20 -6.08 7.82
CA LEU A 27 1.17 -6.95 6.64
C LEU A 27 2.24 -8.04 6.74
N PHE A 28 3.47 -7.70 7.13
CA PHE A 28 4.58 -8.64 7.26
C PHE A 28 4.43 -9.59 8.45
N ASP A 29 3.92 -9.11 9.57
CA ASP A 29 3.67 -9.93 10.75
C ASP A 29 2.61 -11.00 10.46
N LYS A 30 1.59 -10.65 9.69
CA LYS A 30 0.50 -11.57 9.32
C LYS A 30 0.87 -12.50 8.18
N TYR A 31 1.59 -12.00 7.17
CA TYR A 31 2.01 -12.75 5.98
C TYR A 31 3.47 -12.44 5.64
N PRO A 32 4.43 -13.08 6.35
CA PRO A 32 5.84 -12.84 6.12
C PRO A 32 6.25 -13.16 4.68
N LEU A 33 6.98 -12.24 4.05
CA LEU A 33 7.54 -12.47 2.72
C LEU A 33 8.72 -13.44 2.81
N ARG A 34 8.67 -14.47 1.96
CA ARG A 34 9.80 -15.39 1.76
C ARG A 34 10.33 -15.19 0.34
N LEU A 35 11.43 -14.48 0.23
CA LEU A 35 12.04 -14.10 -1.03
C LEU A 35 13.41 -14.77 -1.19
N LEU A 36 13.75 -15.06 -2.44
CA LEU A 36 15.08 -15.49 -2.85
C LEU A 36 15.93 -14.26 -3.21
N PRO A 37 17.27 -14.37 -3.23
CA PRO A 37 18.15 -13.22 -3.52
C PRO A 37 17.89 -12.50 -4.84
N ASP A 38 17.40 -13.23 -5.86
CA ASP A 38 17.10 -12.69 -7.20
C ASP A 38 15.64 -12.28 -7.39
N ASP A 39 14.81 -12.46 -6.35
CA ASP A 39 13.43 -12.02 -6.40
C ASP A 39 13.35 -10.50 -6.45
N THR A 40 12.32 -9.99 -7.12
CA THR A 40 12.05 -8.57 -7.22
C THR A 40 10.67 -8.23 -6.64
N ILE A 41 10.58 -7.04 -6.09
CA ILE A 41 9.36 -6.49 -5.48
C ILE A 41 8.92 -5.27 -6.31
N LEU A 42 7.63 -5.17 -6.58
CA LEU A 42 6.99 -3.94 -7.02
C LEU A 42 6.35 -3.27 -5.79
N ASP A 43 6.82 -2.08 -5.45
CA ASP A 43 6.17 -1.17 -4.49
C ASP A 43 5.35 -0.17 -5.29
N LEU A 44 4.03 -0.40 -5.37
CA LEU A 44 3.12 0.33 -6.24
C LEU A 44 2.40 1.44 -5.49
N GLY A 45 2.67 2.68 -5.88
CA GLY A 45 2.26 3.88 -5.16
C GLY A 45 3.12 4.08 -3.92
N CYS A 46 4.44 4.09 -4.11
CA CYS A 46 5.41 4.14 -3.01
C CYS A 46 5.50 5.53 -2.34
N GLY A 47 4.87 6.58 -2.91
CA GLY A 47 4.98 7.95 -2.45
C GLY A 47 6.44 8.38 -2.36
N THR A 48 6.84 8.90 -1.20
CA THR A 48 8.23 9.29 -0.93
C THR A 48 9.18 8.10 -0.72
N GLY A 49 8.69 6.87 -0.76
CA GLY A 49 9.49 5.65 -0.72
C GLY A 49 9.82 5.11 0.66
N LEU A 50 9.08 5.47 1.70
CA LEU A 50 9.26 4.89 3.04
C LEU A 50 9.08 3.37 3.05
N THR A 51 8.07 2.86 2.36
CA THR A 51 7.82 1.42 2.19
C THR A 51 8.95 0.77 1.41
N SER A 52 9.39 1.38 0.31
CA SER A 52 10.50 0.88 -0.50
C SER A 52 11.82 0.75 0.29
N LEU A 53 12.11 1.73 1.17
CA LEU A 53 13.27 1.68 2.08
C LEU A 53 13.19 0.45 2.99
N VAL A 54 12.04 0.24 3.64
CA VAL A 54 11.81 -0.91 4.53
C VAL A 54 11.95 -2.22 3.76
N LEU A 55 11.30 -2.32 2.59
CA LEU A 55 11.36 -3.51 1.73
C LEU A 55 12.80 -3.88 1.38
N ALA A 56 13.60 -2.90 0.94
CA ALA A 56 14.99 -3.14 0.56
C ALA A 56 15.85 -3.59 1.76
N LYS A 57 15.63 -3.03 2.95
CA LYS A 57 16.40 -3.36 4.16
C LYS A 57 15.99 -4.70 4.77
N GLU A 58 14.70 -4.96 4.91
CA GLU A 58 14.20 -6.16 5.58
C GLU A 58 14.34 -7.41 4.71
N THR A 59 14.17 -7.28 3.39
CA THR A 59 14.18 -8.44 2.49
C THR A 59 15.51 -8.65 1.76
N GLY A 60 16.29 -7.58 1.58
CA GLY A 60 17.49 -7.58 0.75
C GLY A 60 17.20 -7.72 -0.75
N ALA A 61 15.95 -7.88 -1.18
CA ALA A 61 15.54 -7.99 -2.57
C ALA A 61 15.67 -6.66 -3.31
N ARG A 62 15.66 -6.71 -4.64
CA ARG A 62 15.57 -5.51 -5.47
C ARG A 62 14.13 -5.01 -5.51
N VAL A 63 13.94 -3.71 -5.26
CA VAL A 63 12.64 -3.05 -5.24
C VAL A 63 12.50 -2.12 -6.43
N PHE A 64 11.38 -2.21 -7.14
CA PHE A 64 10.92 -1.22 -8.11
C PHE A 64 9.90 -0.34 -7.40
N ALA A 65 10.29 0.90 -7.11
CA ALA A 65 9.49 1.87 -6.38
C ALA A 65 8.74 2.76 -7.38
N ASN A 66 7.48 2.44 -7.66
CA ASN A 66 6.67 3.17 -8.62
C ASN A 66 5.72 4.13 -7.94
N ASP A 67 5.72 5.38 -8.38
CA ASP A 67 4.74 6.39 -7.97
C ASP A 67 4.43 7.34 -9.13
N LEU A 68 3.20 7.86 -9.19
CA LEU A 68 2.79 8.80 -10.23
C LEU A 68 3.05 10.25 -9.83
N TRP A 69 2.95 10.56 -8.54
CA TRP A 69 2.99 11.94 -8.02
C TRP A 69 4.39 12.37 -7.61
N VAL A 70 5.21 11.42 -7.16
CA VAL A 70 6.61 11.67 -6.78
C VAL A 70 7.52 11.19 -7.91
N SER A 71 8.31 12.10 -8.47
CA SER A 71 9.16 11.78 -9.61
C SER A 71 10.25 10.76 -9.28
N ALA A 72 10.62 9.96 -10.29
CA ALA A 72 11.72 8.98 -10.17
C ALA A 72 13.05 9.67 -9.78
N GLU A 73 13.27 10.92 -10.23
CA GLU A 73 14.47 11.69 -9.87
C GLU A 73 14.51 12.05 -8.38
N GLU A 74 13.39 12.56 -7.84
CA GLU A 74 13.30 12.91 -6.41
C GLU A 74 13.46 11.68 -5.52
N ASN A 75 12.78 10.58 -5.84
CA ASN A 75 12.93 9.32 -5.13
C ASN A 75 14.35 8.75 -5.26
N GLY A 76 14.97 8.82 -6.43
CA GLY A 76 16.36 8.39 -6.62
C GLY A 76 17.35 9.15 -5.75
N LYS A 77 17.20 10.48 -5.63
CA LYS A 77 18.01 11.31 -4.72
C LYS A 77 17.79 10.90 -3.26
N ARG A 78 16.53 10.63 -2.88
CA ARG A 78 16.16 10.23 -1.52
C ARG A 78 16.73 8.87 -1.17
N PHE A 79 16.59 7.86 -2.04
CA PHE A 79 17.14 6.52 -1.85
C PHE A 79 18.68 6.52 -1.76
N SER A 80 19.35 7.35 -2.56
CA SER A 80 20.79 7.54 -2.46
C SER A 80 21.19 8.13 -1.11
N LYS A 81 20.49 9.17 -0.65
CA LYS A 81 20.71 9.77 0.69
C LYS A 81 20.48 8.78 1.82
N TRP A 82 19.53 7.85 1.66
CA TRP A 82 19.21 6.82 2.65
C TRP A 82 20.13 5.59 2.56
N GLY A 83 21.06 5.56 1.60
CA GLY A 83 22.03 4.47 1.45
C GLY A 83 21.43 3.16 0.89
N VAL A 84 20.30 3.25 0.18
CA VAL A 84 19.61 2.10 -0.43
C VAL A 84 19.45 2.22 -1.95
N GLY A 85 20.05 3.22 -2.57
CA GLY A 85 19.88 3.50 -4.01
C GLY A 85 20.30 2.36 -4.94
N GLU A 86 21.22 1.49 -4.53
CA GLU A 86 21.63 0.31 -5.31
C GLU A 86 20.58 -0.81 -5.31
N LYS A 87 19.68 -0.82 -4.33
CA LYS A 87 18.63 -1.84 -4.15
C LYS A 87 17.28 -1.40 -4.70
N ILE A 88 17.06 -0.09 -4.86
CA ILE A 88 15.77 0.45 -5.24
C ILE A 88 15.88 1.15 -6.60
N THR A 89 15.06 0.73 -7.54
CA THR A 89 14.89 1.37 -8.84
C THR A 89 13.65 2.26 -8.80
N PRO A 90 13.78 3.59 -8.76
CA PRO A 90 12.62 4.48 -8.81
C PRO A 90 12.00 4.49 -10.22
N VAL A 91 10.68 4.47 -10.28
CA VAL A 91 9.89 4.48 -11.51
C VAL A 91 8.79 5.53 -11.33
N CYS A 92 8.39 6.20 -12.42
CA CYS A 92 7.28 7.16 -12.41
C CYS A 92 6.32 6.81 -13.55
N GLU A 93 5.36 5.92 -13.25
CA GLU A 93 4.37 5.44 -14.21
C GLU A 93 2.98 5.38 -13.57
N ASP A 94 1.96 5.61 -14.40
CA ASP A 94 0.56 5.39 -14.01
C ASP A 94 0.31 3.88 -13.80
N ALA A 95 -0.30 3.52 -12.68
CA ALA A 95 -0.69 2.15 -12.36
C ALA A 95 -1.63 1.52 -13.40
N ASN A 96 -2.35 2.33 -14.18
CA ASN A 96 -3.16 1.88 -15.30
C ASN A 96 -2.34 1.57 -16.57
N ASN A 97 -1.09 2.00 -16.65
CA ASN A 97 -0.25 1.87 -17.83
C ASN A 97 1.22 1.59 -17.47
N LEU A 98 1.45 0.45 -16.81
CA LEU A 98 2.79 0.02 -16.39
C LEU A 98 3.53 -0.69 -17.53
N HIS A 99 4.86 -0.48 -17.62
CA HIS A 99 5.72 -1.02 -18.68
C HIS A 99 6.79 -1.97 -18.14
N PHE A 100 6.39 -2.94 -17.34
CA PHE A 100 7.29 -3.96 -16.82
C PHE A 100 7.31 -5.22 -17.70
N LYS A 101 8.29 -6.08 -17.47
CA LYS A 101 8.34 -7.40 -18.12
C LYS A 101 7.30 -8.33 -17.54
N ASN A 102 6.73 -9.20 -18.35
CA ASN A 102 5.85 -10.25 -17.86
C ASN A 102 6.58 -11.11 -16.81
N LYS A 103 5.85 -11.48 -15.76
CA LYS A 103 6.35 -12.31 -14.66
C LYS A 103 7.68 -11.78 -14.08
N GLN A 104 7.75 -10.46 -13.86
CA GLN A 104 8.95 -9.82 -13.30
C GLN A 104 8.97 -9.88 -11.77
N PHE A 105 7.80 -9.78 -11.11
CA PHE A 105 7.73 -9.55 -9.68
C PHE A 105 7.27 -10.79 -8.91
N ARG A 106 8.03 -11.14 -7.88
CA ARG A 106 7.68 -12.18 -6.91
C ARG A 106 6.69 -11.65 -5.88
N ALA A 107 6.78 -10.37 -5.53
CA ALA A 107 5.85 -9.71 -4.62
C ALA A 107 5.40 -8.36 -5.17
N LEU A 108 4.14 -8.01 -4.93
CA LEU A 108 3.59 -6.67 -5.03
C LEU A 108 3.27 -6.18 -3.63
N ILE A 109 3.72 -4.97 -3.34
CA ILE A 109 3.35 -4.25 -2.12
C ILE A 109 2.68 -2.95 -2.54
N SER A 110 1.61 -2.56 -1.86
CA SER A 110 0.96 -1.27 -2.07
C SER A 110 0.35 -0.81 -0.75
N VAL A 111 0.85 0.30 -0.22
CA VAL A 111 0.41 0.84 1.05
C VAL A 111 -0.13 2.24 0.84
N ASP A 112 -1.36 2.45 1.32
CA ASP A 112 -2.07 3.74 1.28
C ASP A 112 -2.22 4.36 -0.11
N SER A 113 -2.27 3.52 -1.17
CA SER A 113 -2.35 4.01 -2.54
C SER A 113 -3.28 3.22 -3.47
N TYR A 114 -3.41 1.91 -3.30
CA TYR A 114 -4.14 1.02 -4.21
C TYR A 114 -5.61 1.42 -4.43
N HIS A 115 -6.25 2.03 -3.45
CA HIS A 115 -7.64 2.50 -3.51
C HIS A 115 -7.88 3.62 -4.54
N TYR A 116 -6.86 4.39 -4.89
CA TYR A 116 -6.98 5.47 -5.88
C TYR A 116 -7.24 4.98 -7.30
N PHE A 117 -6.72 3.81 -7.66
CA PHE A 117 -6.74 3.33 -9.05
C PHE A 117 -7.38 1.95 -9.24
N ALA A 118 -7.54 1.15 -8.20
CA ALA A 118 -7.93 -0.26 -8.32
C ALA A 118 -9.38 -0.55 -7.90
N GLY A 119 -10.22 0.47 -7.79
CA GLY A 119 -11.59 0.33 -7.30
C GLY A 119 -12.57 -0.43 -8.21
N SER A 120 -12.14 -0.86 -9.41
CA SER A 120 -12.95 -1.59 -10.38
C SER A 120 -12.59 -3.06 -10.44
N LYS A 121 -13.60 -3.93 -10.64
CA LYS A 121 -13.38 -5.38 -10.90
C LYS A 121 -12.50 -5.55 -12.15
N GLY A 122 -11.55 -6.47 -12.08
CA GLY A 122 -10.64 -6.78 -13.18
C GLY A 122 -9.32 -6.02 -13.16
N PHE A 123 -9.18 -4.93 -12.40
CA PHE A 123 -7.93 -4.16 -12.37
C PHE A 123 -6.72 -5.03 -12.03
N PHE A 124 -6.79 -5.81 -10.95
CA PHE A 124 -5.68 -6.68 -10.55
C PHE A 124 -5.32 -7.68 -11.65
N GLN A 125 -6.32 -8.28 -12.27
CA GLN A 125 -6.15 -9.29 -13.33
C GLN A 125 -5.54 -8.70 -14.61
N GLU A 126 -5.99 -7.52 -15.01
CA GLU A 126 -5.60 -6.91 -16.28
C GLU A 126 -4.32 -6.10 -16.17
N LYS A 127 -4.10 -5.41 -15.06
CA LYS A 127 -3.03 -4.42 -14.89
C LYS A 127 -1.86 -4.90 -14.07
N ILE A 128 -2.06 -5.85 -13.15
CA ILE A 128 -1.03 -6.30 -12.21
C ILE A 128 -0.59 -7.73 -12.48
N LEU A 129 -1.55 -8.63 -12.62
CA LEU A 129 -1.29 -10.06 -12.72
C LEU A 129 -0.32 -10.47 -13.85
N PRO A 130 -0.28 -9.80 -15.04
CA PRO A 130 0.70 -10.12 -16.08
C PRO A 130 2.15 -9.96 -15.62
N PHE A 131 2.43 -9.02 -14.71
CA PHE A 131 3.78 -8.75 -14.22
C PHE A 131 4.18 -9.63 -13.02
N MET A 132 3.22 -10.37 -12.45
CA MET A 132 3.46 -11.23 -11.28
C MET A 132 3.95 -12.60 -11.68
N ASN A 133 4.98 -13.08 -11.00
CA ASN A 133 5.46 -14.46 -11.12
C ASN A 133 4.39 -15.45 -10.65
N ASP A 134 4.50 -16.69 -11.12
CA ASP A 134 3.78 -17.80 -10.53
C ASP A 134 4.26 -17.99 -9.08
N ASN A 135 3.37 -18.42 -8.19
CA ASN A 135 3.57 -18.38 -6.73
C ASN A 135 3.81 -16.96 -6.15
N GLY A 136 3.57 -15.91 -6.93
CA GLY A 136 3.69 -14.53 -6.47
C GLY A 136 2.70 -14.22 -5.36
N VAL A 137 2.99 -13.18 -4.60
CA VAL A 137 2.11 -12.68 -3.55
C VAL A 137 1.88 -11.18 -3.69
N ALA A 138 0.69 -10.71 -3.28
CA ALA A 138 0.46 -9.29 -3.11
C ALA A 138 0.05 -9.01 -1.66
N LEU A 139 0.63 -7.97 -1.08
CA LEU A 139 0.30 -7.42 0.24
C LEU A 139 -0.12 -5.97 0.05
N ILE A 140 -1.35 -5.66 0.38
CA ILE A 140 -1.94 -4.35 0.18
C ILE A 140 -2.54 -3.89 1.50
N GLY A 141 -2.23 -2.66 1.92
CA GLY A 141 -2.80 -2.03 3.10
C GLY A 141 -3.32 -0.64 2.74
N ILE A 142 -4.62 -0.43 2.81
CA ILE A 142 -5.29 0.76 2.30
C ILE A 142 -6.38 1.27 3.24
N PRO A 143 -6.74 2.55 3.20
CA PRO A 143 -7.89 3.04 3.93
C PRO A 143 -9.19 2.43 3.37
N GLY A 144 -10.14 2.22 4.25
CA GLY A 144 -11.45 1.68 3.91
C GLY A 144 -12.48 1.92 5.00
N LEU A 145 -13.67 1.39 4.78
CA LEU A 145 -14.73 1.37 5.78
C LEU A 145 -14.63 0.12 6.64
N LYS A 146 -14.98 0.23 7.91
CA LYS A 146 -15.29 -0.94 8.72
C LYS A 146 -16.44 -1.72 8.10
N GLU A 147 -16.40 -3.05 8.25
CA GLU A 147 -17.39 -3.92 7.59
C GLU A 147 -18.84 -3.58 7.93
N GLU A 148 -19.10 -3.17 9.17
CA GLU A 148 -20.44 -2.78 9.64
C GLU A 148 -21.03 -1.55 8.92
N TYR A 149 -20.18 -0.76 8.23
CA TYR A 149 -20.57 0.43 7.46
C TYR A 149 -20.45 0.22 5.94
N ALA A 150 -20.34 -1.02 5.49
CA ALA A 150 -20.22 -1.34 4.07
C ALA A 150 -21.32 -0.66 3.24
N GLY A 151 -20.93 0.04 2.18
CA GLY A 151 -21.85 0.77 1.30
C GLY A 151 -22.22 2.18 1.74
N CYS A 152 -21.87 2.61 2.95
CA CYS A 152 -22.27 3.92 3.51
C CYS A 152 -21.19 5.01 3.35
N ALA A 153 -20.16 4.79 2.53
CA ALA A 153 -19.00 5.69 2.41
C ALA A 153 -19.40 7.14 2.09
N LYS A 154 -20.28 7.36 1.13
CA LYS A 154 -20.71 8.70 0.75
C LYS A 154 -21.43 9.43 1.87
N GLU A 155 -22.30 8.73 2.59
CA GLU A 155 -23.06 9.30 3.71
C GLU A 155 -22.15 9.68 4.88
N LEU A 156 -21.17 8.82 5.20
CA LEU A 156 -20.37 8.95 6.42
C LEU A 156 -19.12 9.80 6.23
N LEU A 157 -18.53 9.85 5.03
CA LEU A 157 -17.20 10.42 4.80
C LEU A 157 -17.20 11.69 3.94
N SER A 158 -18.33 12.08 3.33
CA SER A 158 -18.35 13.22 2.39
C SER A 158 -17.98 14.57 3.02
N ASP A 159 -18.20 14.77 4.31
CA ASP A 159 -17.78 15.98 5.01
C ASP A 159 -16.25 16.07 5.15
N TRP A 160 -15.56 14.95 5.14
CA TRP A 160 -14.09 14.88 5.22
C TRP A 160 -13.44 14.88 3.84
N ILE A 161 -13.83 13.98 2.94
CA ILE A 161 -13.14 13.71 1.67
C ILE A 161 -14.02 13.88 0.43
N GLY A 162 -15.25 14.38 0.59
CA GLY A 162 -16.14 14.70 -0.54
C GLY A 162 -16.40 13.51 -1.45
N GLU A 163 -16.23 13.75 -2.75
CA GLU A 163 -16.47 12.72 -3.78
C GLU A 163 -15.48 11.54 -3.71
N GLU A 164 -14.31 11.70 -3.11
CA GLU A 164 -13.33 10.62 -2.94
C GLU A 164 -13.80 9.52 -1.97
N SER A 165 -14.87 9.80 -1.20
CA SER A 165 -15.49 8.81 -0.30
C SER A 165 -15.81 7.48 -0.96
N HIS A 166 -16.10 7.45 -2.27
CA HIS A 166 -16.39 6.23 -3.03
C HIS A 166 -15.19 5.25 -3.10
N MET A 167 -13.97 5.72 -2.83
CA MET A 167 -12.76 4.89 -2.80
C MET A 167 -12.69 4.02 -1.55
N PHE A 168 -13.36 4.43 -0.46
CA PHE A 168 -13.36 3.71 0.80
C PHE A 168 -14.35 2.55 0.77
N LYS A 169 -13.83 1.34 0.68
CA LYS A 169 -14.63 0.11 0.62
C LYS A 169 -14.28 -0.80 1.80
N SER A 170 -15.23 -1.63 2.18
CA SER A 170 -15.03 -2.60 3.27
C SER A 170 -14.16 -3.80 2.84
N PRO A 171 -13.61 -4.57 3.79
CA PRO A 171 -12.81 -5.77 3.49
C PRO A 171 -13.49 -6.74 2.52
N GLU A 172 -14.75 -7.08 2.73
CA GLU A 172 -15.44 -8.03 1.85
C GLU A 172 -15.69 -7.43 0.45
N CYS A 173 -15.99 -6.13 0.35
CA CYS A 173 -16.10 -5.45 -0.94
C CYS A 173 -14.78 -5.50 -1.73
N TRP A 174 -13.63 -5.27 -1.09
CA TRP A 174 -12.33 -5.41 -1.74
C TRP A 174 -12.04 -6.84 -2.20
N LYS A 175 -12.42 -7.83 -1.40
CA LYS A 175 -12.29 -9.24 -1.75
C LYS A 175 -13.10 -9.60 -3.01
N GLU A 176 -14.31 -9.06 -3.13
CA GLU A 176 -15.14 -9.22 -4.33
C GLU A 176 -14.55 -8.54 -5.57
N ILE A 177 -13.93 -7.33 -5.40
CA ILE A 177 -13.28 -6.60 -6.49
C ILE A 177 -12.08 -7.35 -7.03
N ILE A 178 -11.25 -7.90 -6.14
CA ILE A 178 -10.01 -8.62 -6.49
C ILE A 178 -10.32 -10.04 -6.97
N GLY A 179 -11.34 -10.69 -6.46
CA GLY A 179 -11.63 -12.10 -6.69
C GLY A 179 -11.73 -12.52 -8.17
N GLY A 180 -11.69 -13.81 -8.42
CA GLY A 180 -12.13 -14.39 -9.70
C GLY A 180 -11.08 -14.48 -10.81
N SER A 181 -9.89 -15.00 -10.56
CA SER A 181 -8.95 -15.42 -11.61
C SER A 181 -8.44 -16.83 -11.38
N ASP A 182 -8.30 -17.60 -12.47
CA ASP A 182 -7.72 -18.96 -12.43
C ASP A 182 -6.28 -18.98 -11.89
N ARG A 183 -5.56 -17.86 -11.97
CA ARG A 183 -4.20 -17.70 -11.41
C ARG A 183 -4.18 -17.35 -9.93
N ILE A 184 -5.29 -16.95 -9.34
CA ILE A 184 -5.38 -16.63 -7.91
C ILE A 184 -5.73 -17.92 -7.14
N GLU A 185 -4.89 -18.27 -6.15
CA GLU A 185 -5.12 -19.38 -5.23
C GLU A 185 -5.97 -18.94 -4.04
N LEU A 186 -5.65 -17.77 -3.49
CA LEU A 186 -6.25 -17.28 -2.25
C LEU A 186 -6.31 -15.76 -2.21
N VAL A 187 -7.43 -15.24 -1.75
CA VAL A 187 -7.58 -13.83 -1.34
C VAL A 187 -8.05 -13.81 0.12
N LYS A 188 -7.38 -13.04 0.97
CA LYS A 188 -7.78 -12.73 2.34
C LYS A 188 -7.85 -11.24 2.53
N THR A 189 -8.88 -10.77 3.22
CA THR A 189 -9.05 -9.38 3.61
C THR A 189 -9.37 -9.30 5.10
N TRP A 190 -8.96 -8.22 5.77
CA TRP A 190 -9.23 -8.00 7.18
C TRP A 190 -9.14 -6.51 7.52
N GLU A 191 -9.80 -6.11 8.61
CA GLU A 191 -9.55 -4.83 9.24
C GLU A 191 -8.22 -4.90 10.01
N MET A 192 -7.31 -3.95 9.77
CA MET A 192 -5.99 -3.95 10.37
C MET A 192 -6.03 -3.34 11.78
N SER A 193 -5.19 -3.88 12.66
CA SER A 193 -5.10 -3.46 14.06
C SER A 193 -4.26 -2.20 14.28
N CYS A 194 -3.33 -1.89 13.37
CA CYS A 194 -2.40 -0.75 13.48
C CYS A 194 -3.05 0.62 13.20
N PHE A 195 -4.37 0.67 13.03
CA PHE A 195 -5.07 1.89 12.60
C PHE A 195 -4.77 3.09 13.52
N SER A 196 -4.98 2.93 14.82
CA SER A 196 -4.82 4.04 15.76
C SER A 196 -3.38 4.54 15.80
N GLU A 197 -2.42 3.63 15.92
CA GLU A 197 -1.00 4.01 16.02
C GLU A 197 -0.48 4.66 14.72
N ALA A 198 -0.93 4.20 13.56
CA ALA A 198 -0.53 4.79 12.29
C ALA A 198 -1.12 6.20 12.11
N TRP A 199 -2.35 6.41 12.55
CA TRP A 199 -2.98 7.73 12.57
C TRP A 199 -2.36 8.65 13.62
N ASP A 200 -2.04 8.17 14.82
CA ASP A 200 -1.41 8.96 15.88
C ASP A 200 -0.06 9.52 15.40
N ASP A 201 0.76 8.70 14.72
CA ASP A 201 2.02 9.14 14.13
C ASP A 201 1.81 10.25 13.07
N TRP A 202 0.79 10.13 12.21
CA TRP A 202 0.46 11.13 11.20
C TRP A 202 -0.01 12.44 11.82
N LEU A 203 -0.97 12.37 12.73
CA LEU A 203 -1.58 13.52 13.38
C LEU A 203 -0.63 14.25 14.34
N ALA A 204 0.47 13.60 14.74
CA ALA A 204 1.55 14.23 15.48
C ALA A 204 2.48 15.09 14.61
N THR A 205 2.40 14.98 13.27
CA THR A 205 3.18 15.81 12.36
C THR A 205 2.59 17.23 12.22
N ASN A 206 3.42 18.16 11.76
CA ASN A 206 2.98 19.51 11.38
C ASN A 206 2.66 19.61 9.88
N ASN A 207 2.42 18.49 9.20
CA ASN A 207 2.01 18.48 7.82
C ASN A 207 0.62 19.13 7.68
N GLU A 208 0.41 19.96 6.65
CA GLU A 208 -0.85 20.69 6.44
C GLU A 208 -2.07 19.76 6.26
N PHE A 209 -1.88 18.62 5.58
CA PHE A 209 -2.94 17.62 5.40
C PHE A 209 -3.27 16.93 6.73
N ALA A 210 -2.26 16.60 7.55
CA ALA A 210 -2.49 16.04 8.88
C ALA A 210 -3.29 16.99 9.79
N LEU A 211 -3.02 18.30 9.70
CA LEU A 211 -3.79 19.32 10.42
C LEU A 211 -5.24 19.40 9.90
N GLY A 212 -5.45 19.17 8.61
CA GLY A 212 -6.79 19.04 8.02
C GLY A 212 -7.54 17.82 8.57
N ASP A 213 -6.93 16.65 8.52
CA ASP A 213 -7.49 15.37 8.98
C ASP A 213 -7.83 15.38 10.47
N LYS A 214 -7.02 16.05 11.28
CA LYS A 214 -7.21 16.15 12.75
C LYS A 214 -8.58 16.68 13.14
N ARG A 215 -9.18 17.53 12.29
CA ARG A 215 -10.51 18.11 12.53
C ARG A 215 -11.63 17.08 12.44
N TYR A 216 -11.42 16.02 11.65
CA TYR A 216 -12.41 14.99 11.36
C TYR A 216 -12.10 13.68 12.09
N PHE A 217 -10.92 13.54 12.70
CA PHE A 217 -10.42 12.26 13.18
C PHE A 217 -11.37 11.59 14.18
N GLU A 218 -11.73 12.26 15.28
CA GLU A 218 -12.57 11.68 16.32
C GLU A 218 -14.05 11.55 15.91
N ALA A 219 -14.55 12.44 15.02
CA ALA A 219 -15.96 12.48 14.66
C ALA A 219 -16.30 11.60 13.45
N ILE A 220 -15.35 11.41 12.51
CA ILE A 220 -15.61 10.75 11.23
C ILE A 220 -14.61 9.62 10.97
N ILE A 221 -13.31 9.91 11.01
CA ILE A 221 -12.31 8.95 10.56
C ILE A 221 -12.30 7.71 11.47
N LYS A 222 -12.03 7.91 12.74
CA LYS A 222 -11.88 6.82 13.72
C LYS A 222 -13.15 5.98 13.93
N PRO A 223 -14.37 6.55 13.98
CA PRO A 223 -15.58 5.75 14.14
C PRO A 223 -15.87 4.84 12.95
N TYR A 224 -15.71 5.34 11.71
CA TYR A 224 -16.25 4.71 10.52
C TYR A 224 -15.21 4.01 9.65
N THR A 225 -13.94 4.40 9.74
CA THR A 225 -12.89 3.87 8.88
C THR A 225 -11.98 2.88 9.57
N CYS A 226 -11.28 2.09 8.75
CA CYS A 226 -10.21 1.19 9.15
C CYS A 226 -9.12 1.21 8.09
N PHE A 227 -7.99 0.54 8.32
CA PHE A 227 -7.18 0.04 7.21
C PHE A 227 -7.65 -1.36 6.84
N VAL A 228 -7.77 -1.58 5.54
CA VAL A 228 -8.05 -2.89 4.96
C VAL A 228 -6.74 -3.52 4.53
N GLY A 229 -6.37 -4.60 5.21
CA GLY A 229 -5.28 -5.46 4.77
C GLY A 229 -5.80 -6.46 3.75
N ILE A 230 -5.04 -6.66 2.66
CA ILE A 230 -5.35 -7.61 1.60
C ILE A 230 -4.12 -8.46 1.32
N TYR A 231 -4.29 -9.77 1.35
CA TYR A 231 -3.31 -10.76 0.94
C TYR A 231 -3.82 -11.54 -0.25
N ILE A 232 -3.03 -11.59 -1.32
CA ILE A 232 -3.32 -12.37 -2.52
C ILE A 232 -2.17 -13.34 -2.73
N LYS A 233 -2.49 -14.63 -2.87
CA LYS A 233 -1.54 -15.68 -3.25
C LYS A 233 -1.86 -16.19 -4.64
N LEU A 234 -0.84 -16.25 -5.49
CA LEU A 234 -0.95 -16.77 -6.84
C LEU A 234 -0.63 -18.26 -6.87
N LYS A 235 -1.29 -18.97 -7.80
CA LYS A 235 -1.01 -20.41 -8.03
C LYS A 235 0.37 -20.61 -8.61
N SER A 236 0.91 -21.82 -8.36
CA SER A 236 2.03 -22.33 -9.15
C SER A 236 1.60 -22.58 -10.58
N SER A 237 2.51 -22.36 -11.55
CA SER A 237 2.36 -23.01 -12.86
C SER A 237 2.49 -24.51 -12.69
N CYS A 238 1.58 -25.26 -13.26
CA CYS A 238 1.74 -26.71 -13.44
C CYS A 238 2.81 -26.99 -14.48
#